data_26cb70c8ee38f262fcd6b8a9e6b08b53
#
_entry.id   26cb70c8ee38f262fcd6b8a9e6b08b53
#
_cell.length_a   1.000
_cell.length_b   1.000
_cell.length_c   1.000
_cell.angle_alpha   90.00
_cell.angle_beta   90.00
_cell.angle_gamma   90.00
#
_symmetry.space_group_name_H-M   'P 1'
#
loop_
_entity.id
_entity.type
_entity.pdbx_description
1 polymer ?
#
loop_
_entity_poly.entity_id
_entity_poly.type
_entity_poly.pdbx_seq_one_letter_code
_entity_poly.pdbx_strand_id
1 'polypeptide(L)'
;MDDVATRIEHTVLGPTTTPGDVQAVLDTAIETGMRACVPPYCVSMAAEYAPGVELTTVVGFPHGQHTTANKADEATALAEEGADELDVVANLGLLRAGEDESFRRDLAEVVAATTRPVKVIVEAPLLDEDEKHRAARLATEADAAYLKTATGFADGGATVADVELLSTYLPVKAAGGIDSWEQATAMFEAGAERIGASSGDAILEE
;
A
#
# COMPACT_ATOMS: atom_id res chain seq x y z
N MET A 1 -2.63 4.88 22.92
CA MET A 1 -2.01 5.60 21.81
C MET A 1 -0.88 4.79 21.15
N ASP A 2 -0.03 4.07 21.92
CA ASP A 2 1.09 3.30 21.34
C ASP A 2 0.70 2.22 20.31
N ASP A 3 -0.52 1.70 20.38
CA ASP A 3 -1.02 0.69 19.44
C ASP A 3 -1.47 1.28 18.08
N VAL A 4 -1.92 2.54 18.07
CA VAL A 4 -2.41 3.20 16.83
C VAL A 4 -1.26 3.63 15.93
N ALA A 5 -0.17 4.16 16.48
CA ALA A 5 1.00 4.58 15.70
C ALA A 5 1.53 3.45 14.81
N THR A 6 1.62 2.21 15.35
CA THR A 6 2.07 1.04 14.59
C THR A 6 1.14 0.61 13.46
N ARG A 7 -0.07 1.17 13.40
CA ARG A 7 -1.07 0.95 12.35
C ARG A 7 -1.06 2.05 11.28
N ILE A 8 -0.23 3.10 11.44
CA ILE A 8 -0.07 4.19 10.49
C ILE A 8 1.24 4.00 9.72
N GLU A 9 1.17 4.05 8.41
CA GLU A 9 2.31 4.08 7.51
C GLU A 9 2.50 5.52 7.01
N HIS A 10 3.44 6.25 7.62
CA HIS A 10 3.80 7.61 7.19
C HIS A 10 4.47 7.53 5.82
N THR A 11 3.89 8.22 4.82
CA THR A 11 4.13 7.91 3.41
C THR A 11 4.68 9.10 2.65
N VAL A 12 5.76 8.87 1.87
CA VAL A 12 6.28 9.84 0.89
C VAL A 12 6.57 9.15 -0.44
N LEU A 13 5.75 9.41 -1.46
CA LEU A 13 5.83 8.73 -2.77
C LEU A 13 5.71 9.70 -3.96
N GLY A 14 5.78 11.01 -3.71
CA GLY A 14 5.65 12.02 -4.76
C GLY A 14 6.74 11.89 -5.84
N PRO A 15 6.46 12.29 -7.09
CA PRO A 15 7.41 12.16 -8.19
C PRO A 15 8.67 13.02 -8.04
N THR A 16 8.68 13.94 -7.09
CA THR A 16 9.82 14.81 -6.77
C THR A 16 10.46 14.50 -5.42
N THR A 17 10.06 13.39 -4.77
CA THR A 17 10.60 12.98 -3.48
C THR A 17 12.11 12.81 -3.53
N THR A 18 12.79 13.47 -2.61
CA THR A 18 14.25 13.42 -2.45
C THR A 18 14.66 12.50 -1.29
N PRO A 19 15.92 12.06 -1.19
CA PRO A 19 16.41 11.36 0.00
C PRO A 19 16.22 12.14 1.30
N GLY A 20 16.28 13.48 1.26
CA GLY A 20 16.00 14.32 2.42
C GLY A 20 14.54 14.25 2.90
N ASP A 21 13.59 14.18 1.97
CA ASP A 21 12.17 14.00 2.31
C ASP A 21 11.93 12.63 2.93
N VAL A 22 12.61 11.60 2.43
CA VAL A 22 12.55 10.24 3.00
C VAL A 22 13.13 10.22 4.42
N GLN A 23 14.27 10.89 4.67
CA GLN A 23 14.85 11.00 6.01
C GLN A 23 13.90 11.68 6.99
N ALA A 24 13.21 12.76 6.58
CA ALA A 24 12.22 13.43 7.42
C ALA A 24 11.07 12.50 7.83
N VAL A 25 10.55 11.69 6.89
CA VAL A 25 9.53 10.67 7.18
C VAL A 25 10.05 9.61 8.15
N LEU A 26 11.29 9.17 7.98
CA LEU A 26 11.91 8.19 8.88
C LEU A 26 12.16 8.75 10.28
N ASP A 27 12.60 10.01 10.39
CA ASP A 27 12.75 10.68 11.68
C ASP A 27 11.42 10.73 12.44
N THR A 28 10.34 11.12 11.75
CA THR A 28 8.99 11.12 12.31
C THR A 28 8.57 9.70 12.74
N ALA A 29 8.83 8.69 11.91
CA ALA A 29 8.49 7.30 12.23
C ALA A 29 9.26 6.76 13.45
N ILE A 30 10.55 7.13 13.60
CA ILE A 30 11.37 6.80 14.78
C ILE A 30 10.79 7.45 16.05
N GLU A 31 10.41 8.73 15.98
CA GLU A 31 9.90 9.48 17.12
C GLU A 31 8.52 9.01 17.59
N THR A 32 7.67 8.61 16.66
CA THR A 32 6.26 8.28 16.93
C THR A 32 5.96 6.79 17.05
N GLY A 33 6.87 5.92 16.56
CA GLY A 33 6.62 4.49 16.46
C GLY A 33 5.76 4.09 15.26
N MET A 34 5.55 4.98 14.29
CA MET A 34 4.89 4.67 13.04
C MET A 34 5.74 3.78 12.14
N ARG A 35 5.11 3.20 11.12
CA ARG A 35 5.77 2.59 9.97
C ARG A 35 6.07 3.67 8.92
N ALA A 36 6.95 3.38 7.98
CA ALA A 36 7.24 4.27 6.86
C ALA A 36 6.95 3.61 5.52
N CYS A 37 6.46 4.41 4.55
CA CYS A 37 6.31 3.97 3.17
C CYS A 37 7.11 4.91 2.27
N VAL A 38 8.14 4.37 1.62
CA VAL A 38 9.17 5.12 0.88
C VAL A 38 9.23 4.68 -0.59
N PRO A 39 9.74 5.54 -1.50
CA PRO A 39 9.87 5.16 -2.90
C PRO A 39 10.95 4.08 -3.10
N PRO A 40 10.81 3.21 -4.12
CA PRO A 40 11.70 2.08 -4.38
C PRO A 40 13.19 2.41 -4.33
N TYR A 41 13.61 3.49 -4.98
CA TYR A 41 15.02 3.86 -5.07
C TYR A 41 15.69 4.28 -3.75
N CYS A 42 14.90 4.46 -2.68
CA CYS A 42 15.38 4.84 -1.35
C CYS A 42 15.36 3.68 -0.33
N VAL A 43 14.89 2.48 -0.68
CA VAL A 43 14.72 1.37 0.27
C VAL A 43 16.01 1.02 0.99
N SER A 44 17.10 0.81 0.25
CA SER A 44 18.41 0.47 0.84
C SER A 44 18.90 1.55 1.81
N MET A 45 18.81 2.83 1.41
CA MET A 45 19.17 3.95 2.28
C MET A 45 18.28 4.03 3.51
N ALA A 46 16.97 3.82 3.36
CA ALA A 46 16.01 3.88 4.46
C ALA A 46 16.25 2.76 5.48
N ALA A 47 16.52 1.52 5.03
CA ALA A 47 16.84 0.39 5.88
C ALA A 47 18.14 0.61 6.68
N GLU A 48 19.15 1.22 6.09
CA GLU A 48 20.40 1.58 6.78
C GLU A 48 20.20 2.72 7.77
N TYR A 49 19.39 3.75 7.41
CA TYR A 49 19.16 4.94 8.22
C TYR A 49 18.30 4.66 9.45
N ALA A 50 17.25 3.86 9.30
CA ALA A 50 16.24 3.61 10.33
C ALA A 50 15.98 2.09 10.54
N PRO A 51 16.97 1.30 11.02
CA PRO A 51 16.88 -0.15 11.06
C PRO A 51 15.80 -0.71 12.01
N GLY A 52 15.15 0.15 12.80
CA GLY A 52 14.05 -0.23 13.70
C GLY A 52 12.67 0.15 13.20
N VAL A 53 12.57 0.84 12.05
CA VAL A 53 11.30 1.22 11.43
C VAL A 53 10.89 0.15 10.43
N GLU A 54 9.65 -0.34 10.52
CA GLU A 54 9.11 -1.25 9.49
C GLU A 54 8.87 -0.49 8.19
N LEU A 55 9.55 -0.92 7.13
CA LEU A 55 9.58 -0.28 5.83
C LEU A 55 8.62 -0.95 4.85
N THR A 56 7.68 -0.18 4.34
CA THR A 56 6.89 -0.51 3.16
C THR A 56 7.43 0.23 1.92
N THR A 57 7.37 -0.41 0.76
CA THR A 57 7.61 0.25 -0.52
C THR A 57 6.60 -0.21 -1.56
N VAL A 58 6.69 0.29 -2.79
CA VAL A 58 5.70 0.07 -3.84
C VAL A 58 6.29 -0.67 -5.03
N VAL A 59 5.45 -1.45 -5.73
CA VAL A 59 5.80 -2.25 -6.90
C VAL A 59 4.85 -1.90 -8.06
N GLY A 60 5.39 -1.64 -9.24
CA GLY A 60 4.59 -1.29 -10.43
C GLY A 60 3.84 0.05 -10.31
N PHE A 61 4.32 0.93 -9.48
CA PHE A 61 3.63 2.15 -9.05
C PHE A 61 3.84 3.32 -10.03
N PRO A 62 2.82 4.23 -10.22
CA PRO A 62 1.49 4.16 -9.62
C PRO A 62 0.43 3.44 -10.46
N HIS A 63 0.71 3.00 -11.69
CA HIS A 63 -0.32 2.58 -12.65
C HIS A 63 -0.52 1.07 -12.78
N GLY A 64 0.34 0.24 -12.23
CA GLY A 64 0.22 -1.21 -12.28
C GLY A 64 0.42 -1.87 -13.65
N GLN A 65 0.83 -1.11 -14.68
CA GLN A 65 0.89 -1.54 -16.08
C GLN A 65 2.27 -2.03 -16.54
N HIS A 66 3.19 -2.26 -15.60
CA HIS A 66 4.44 -2.96 -15.91
C HIS A 66 4.16 -4.41 -16.28
N THR A 67 5.10 -5.05 -16.98
CA THR A 67 4.99 -6.49 -17.22
C THR A 67 5.05 -7.25 -15.90
N THR A 68 4.40 -8.40 -15.82
CA THR A 68 4.43 -9.27 -14.64
C THR A 68 5.86 -9.60 -14.21
N ALA A 69 6.73 -9.93 -15.16
CA ALA A 69 8.15 -10.22 -14.87
C ALA A 69 8.86 -9.03 -14.21
N ASN A 70 8.66 -7.81 -14.73
CA ASN A 70 9.28 -6.62 -14.13
C ASN A 70 8.78 -6.35 -12.70
N LYS A 71 7.48 -6.56 -12.43
CA LYS A 71 6.95 -6.43 -11.07
C LYS A 71 7.53 -7.47 -10.12
N ALA A 72 7.66 -8.72 -10.57
CA ALA A 72 8.25 -9.79 -9.79
C ALA A 72 9.74 -9.55 -9.49
N ASP A 73 10.51 -9.10 -10.50
CA ASP A 73 11.91 -8.73 -10.33
C ASP A 73 12.07 -7.53 -9.38
N GLU A 74 11.21 -6.51 -9.50
CA GLU A 74 11.17 -5.35 -8.60
C GLU A 74 10.87 -5.78 -7.17
N ALA A 75 9.87 -6.64 -6.95
CA ALA A 75 9.51 -7.16 -5.63
C ALA A 75 10.68 -7.93 -4.98
N THR A 76 11.37 -8.76 -5.76
CA THR A 76 12.54 -9.50 -5.27
C THR A 76 13.65 -8.55 -4.84
N ALA A 77 14.02 -7.60 -5.69
CA ALA A 77 15.08 -6.65 -5.42
C ALA A 77 14.79 -5.80 -4.18
N LEU A 78 13.56 -5.28 -4.06
CA LEU A 78 13.17 -4.44 -2.93
C LEU A 78 13.14 -5.20 -1.60
N ALA A 79 12.73 -6.47 -1.60
CA ALA A 79 12.82 -7.34 -0.43
C ALA A 79 14.26 -7.61 0.00
N GLU A 80 15.18 -7.79 -0.96
CA GLU A 80 16.62 -7.97 -0.71
C GLU A 80 17.28 -6.67 -0.21
N GLU A 81 16.80 -5.50 -0.65
CA GLU A 81 17.25 -4.18 -0.21
C GLU A 81 16.76 -3.78 1.17
N GLY A 82 15.84 -4.53 1.78
CA GLY A 82 15.43 -4.35 3.16
C GLY A 82 13.99 -3.88 3.36
N ALA A 83 13.13 -3.90 2.34
CA ALA A 83 11.70 -3.68 2.53
C ALA A 83 11.08 -4.82 3.38
N ASP A 84 10.27 -4.47 4.36
CA ASP A 84 9.54 -5.43 5.20
C ASP A 84 8.20 -5.82 4.58
N GLU A 85 7.55 -4.92 3.84
CA GLU A 85 6.28 -5.13 3.17
C GLU A 85 6.27 -4.44 1.78
N LEU A 86 5.49 -4.97 0.84
CA LEU A 86 5.41 -4.46 -0.53
C LEU A 86 3.96 -4.15 -0.91
N ASP A 87 3.70 -2.96 -1.46
CA ASP A 87 2.39 -2.55 -1.97
C ASP A 87 2.40 -2.61 -3.51
N VAL A 88 1.90 -3.70 -4.12
CA VAL A 88 1.85 -3.85 -5.58
C VAL A 88 0.59 -3.22 -6.17
N VAL A 89 0.74 -2.47 -7.26
CA VAL A 89 -0.42 -1.93 -7.98
C VAL A 89 -0.98 -2.98 -8.95
N ALA A 90 -2.27 -3.27 -8.81
CA ALA A 90 -2.99 -4.18 -9.71
C ALA A 90 -3.10 -3.61 -11.14
N ASN A 91 -3.07 -4.47 -12.15
CA ASN A 91 -3.28 -4.06 -13.53
C ASN A 91 -4.79 -3.98 -13.84
N LEU A 92 -5.38 -2.80 -13.64
CA LEU A 92 -6.82 -2.58 -13.87
C LEU A 92 -7.23 -2.75 -15.35
N GLY A 93 -6.30 -2.62 -16.28
CA GLY A 93 -6.55 -2.88 -17.70
C GLY A 93 -6.95 -4.33 -17.95
N LEU A 94 -6.28 -5.29 -17.29
CA LEU A 94 -6.63 -6.71 -17.35
C LEU A 94 -8.00 -6.97 -16.72
N LEU A 95 -8.27 -6.38 -15.55
CA LEU A 95 -9.55 -6.51 -14.86
C LEU A 95 -10.71 -6.05 -15.76
N ARG A 96 -10.60 -4.85 -16.34
CA ARG A 96 -11.64 -4.28 -17.22
C ARG A 96 -11.81 -5.02 -18.54
N ALA A 97 -10.74 -5.62 -19.04
CA ALA A 97 -10.80 -6.46 -20.24
C ALA A 97 -11.48 -7.84 -20.01
N GLY A 98 -11.79 -8.19 -18.76
CA GLY A 98 -12.30 -9.51 -18.41
C GLY A 98 -11.24 -10.60 -18.36
N GLU A 99 -9.97 -10.23 -18.33
CA GLU A 99 -8.82 -11.13 -18.31
C GLU A 99 -8.47 -11.57 -16.88
N ASP A 100 -9.45 -12.17 -16.17
CA ASP A 100 -9.36 -12.52 -14.75
C ASP A 100 -8.15 -13.39 -14.41
N GLU A 101 -7.90 -14.40 -15.22
CA GLU A 101 -6.78 -15.30 -15.00
C GLU A 101 -5.43 -14.60 -15.21
N SER A 102 -5.34 -13.66 -16.17
CA SER A 102 -4.14 -12.86 -16.39
C SER A 102 -3.93 -11.88 -15.22
N PHE A 103 -5.00 -11.26 -14.71
CA PHE A 103 -4.95 -10.38 -13.54
C PHE A 103 -4.50 -11.14 -12.28
N ARG A 104 -5.12 -12.29 -11.98
CA ARG A 104 -4.76 -13.13 -10.86
C ARG A 104 -3.31 -13.61 -10.94
N ARG A 105 -2.89 -14.08 -12.14
CA ARG A 105 -1.51 -14.55 -12.35
C ARG A 105 -0.48 -13.44 -12.19
N ASP A 106 -0.76 -12.22 -12.67
CA ASP A 106 0.11 -11.05 -12.50
C ASP A 106 0.40 -10.80 -11.02
N LEU A 107 -0.62 -10.87 -10.16
CA LEU A 107 -0.48 -10.71 -8.71
C LEU A 107 0.22 -11.91 -8.06
N ALA A 108 -0.17 -13.14 -8.42
CA ALA A 108 0.38 -14.35 -7.84
C ALA A 108 1.89 -14.51 -8.12
N GLU A 109 2.37 -14.09 -9.30
CA GLU A 109 3.80 -14.12 -9.62
C GLU A 109 4.59 -13.11 -8.77
N VAL A 110 4.01 -11.94 -8.47
CA VAL A 110 4.63 -10.96 -7.55
C VAL A 110 4.65 -11.49 -6.12
N VAL A 111 3.54 -12.06 -5.65
CA VAL A 111 3.47 -12.66 -4.30
C VAL A 111 4.48 -13.79 -4.16
N ALA A 112 4.60 -14.65 -5.17
CA ALA A 112 5.55 -15.77 -5.15
C ALA A 112 7.04 -15.35 -5.24
N ALA A 113 7.32 -14.14 -5.73
CA ALA A 113 8.69 -13.62 -5.91
C ALA A 113 9.35 -13.19 -4.59
N THR A 114 8.61 -13.11 -3.49
CA THR A 114 9.11 -12.64 -2.20
C THR A 114 8.53 -13.43 -1.04
N THR A 115 9.22 -13.41 0.10
CA THR A 115 8.70 -13.92 1.38
C THR A 115 8.08 -12.81 2.23
N ARG A 116 8.12 -11.56 1.77
CA ARG A 116 7.55 -10.42 2.47
C ARG A 116 6.04 -10.34 2.22
N PRO A 117 5.25 -9.87 3.19
CA PRO A 117 3.83 -9.62 2.96
C PRO A 117 3.60 -8.67 1.77
N VAL A 118 2.70 -9.06 0.86
CA VAL A 118 2.33 -8.25 -0.30
C VAL A 118 0.91 -7.72 -0.12
N LYS A 119 0.75 -6.38 -0.22
CA LYS A 119 -0.54 -5.71 -0.26
C LYS A 119 -0.89 -5.37 -1.70
N VAL A 120 -2.11 -5.65 -2.13
CA VAL A 120 -2.58 -5.34 -3.49
C VAL A 120 -3.35 -4.02 -3.49
N ILE A 121 -2.84 -3.02 -4.22
CA ILE A 121 -3.55 -1.76 -4.44
C ILE A 121 -4.56 -1.96 -5.55
N VAL A 122 -5.84 -1.96 -5.20
CA VAL A 122 -6.95 -2.18 -6.15
C VAL A 122 -7.40 -0.90 -6.84
N GLU A 123 -6.94 0.29 -6.39
CA GLU A 123 -7.34 1.61 -6.89
C GLU A 123 -8.87 1.75 -6.91
N ALA A 124 -9.50 1.51 -5.77
CA ALA A 124 -10.96 1.46 -5.61
C ALA A 124 -11.71 2.68 -6.18
N PRO A 125 -11.16 3.92 -6.15
CA PRO A 125 -11.84 5.07 -6.73
C PRO A 125 -12.13 4.95 -8.24
N LEU A 126 -11.39 4.11 -8.96
CA LEU A 126 -11.56 3.89 -10.38
C LEU A 126 -12.50 2.74 -10.72
N LEU A 127 -12.97 1.97 -9.74
CA LEU A 127 -13.74 0.74 -9.92
C LEU A 127 -15.20 0.92 -9.51
N ASP A 128 -16.11 0.30 -10.24
CA ASP A 128 -17.48 0.09 -9.78
C ASP A 128 -17.53 -1.03 -8.71
N GLU A 129 -18.69 -1.25 -8.10
CA GLU A 129 -18.86 -2.20 -7.00
C GLU A 129 -18.56 -3.63 -7.43
N ASP A 130 -19.02 -4.06 -8.61
CA ASP A 130 -18.77 -5.39 -9.16
C ASP A 130 -17.26 -5.59 -9.47
N GLU A 131 -16.60 -4.57 -10.02
CA GLU A 131 -15.17 -4.56 -10.26
C GLU A 131 -14.36 -4.65 -8.95
N LYS A 132 -14.78 -3.96 -7.87
CA LYS A 132 -14.16 -4.04 -6.54
C LYS A 132 -14.24 -5.44 -5.95
N HIS A 133 -15.43 -6.04 -5.97
CA HIS A 133 -15.62 -7.42 -5.54
C HIS A 133 -14.75 -8.40 -6.32
N ARG A 134 -14.68 -8.22 -7.63
CA ARG A 134 -13.89 -9.07 -8.51
C ARG A 134 -12.39 -8.91 -8.27
N ALA A 135 -11.88 -7.68 -8.14
CA ALA A 135 -10.48 -7.40 -7.84
C ALA A 135 -10.07 -7.99 -6.49
N ALA A 136 -10.89 -7.79 -5.45
CA ALA A 136 -10.64 -8.31 -4.10
C ALA A 136 -10.60 -9.85 -4.08
N ARG A 137 -11.56 -10.51 -4.73
CA ARG A 137 -11.57 -11.97 -4.85
C ARG A 137 -10.32 -12.49 -5.55
N LEU A 138 -9.94 -11.90 -6.70
CA LEU A 138 -8.78 -12.33 -7.48
C LEU A 138 -7.45 -12.08 -6.74
N ALA A 139 -7.35 -11.00 -5.96
CA ALA A 139 -6.19 -10.74 -5.10
C ALA A 139 -6.11 -11.76 -3.95
N THR A 140 -7.25 -12.16 -3.37
CA THR A 140 -7.30 -13.23 -2.37
C THR A 140 -6.86 -14.57 -2.96
N GLU A 141 -7.34 -14.92 -4.16
CA GLU A 141 -6.93 -16.13 -4.89
C GLU A 141 -5.45 -16.12 -5.33
N ALA A 142 -4.81 -14.93 -5.34
CA ALA A 142 -3.38 -14.75 -5.60
C ALA A 142 -2.52 -14.81 -4.32
N ASP A 143 -3.11 -15.16 -3.17
CA ASP A 143 -2.45 -15.22 -1.85
C ASP A 143 -1.87 -13.86 -1.37
N ALA A 144 -2.51 -12.74 -1.74
CA ALA A 144 -2.17 -11.44 -1.19
C ALA A 144 -2.41 -11.40 0.33
N ALA A 145 -1.53 -10.70 1.07
CA ALA A 145 -1.68 -10.55 2.52
C ALA A 145 -2.70 -9.47 2.90
N TYR A 146 -2.81 -8.41 2.10
CA TYR A 146 -3.71 -7.27 2.31
C TYR A 146 -4.29 -6.77 1.00
N LEU A 147 -5.42 -6.05 1.11
CA LEU A 147 -5.88 -5.12 0.09
C LEU A 147 -5.55 -3.68 0.51
N LYS A 148 -5.16 -2.84 -0.44
CA LYS A 148 -5.00 -1.40 -0.24
C LYS A 148 -5.95 -0.65 -1.17
N THR A 149 -6.64 0.37 -0.64
CA THR A 149 -7.71 1.06 -1.35
C THR A 149 -7.22 1.83 -2.58
N ALA A 150 -6.18 2.64 -2.42
CA ALA A 150 -5.72 3.53 -3.49
C ALA A 150 -4.21 3.83 -3.43
N THR A 151 -3.67 4.31 -4.56
CA THR A 151 -2.30 4.84 -4.66
C THR A 151 -2.17 6.24 -4.07
N GLY A 152 -3.25 7.03 -4.10
CA GLY A 152 -3.25 8.47 -3.83
C GLY A 152 -2.87 9.33 -5.05
N PHE A 153 -2.73 8.72 -6.26
CA PHE A 153 -2.36 9.41 -7.50
C PHE A 153 -3.50 9.44 -8.54
N ALA A 154 -4.60 8.75 -8.28
CA ALA A 154 -5.84 8.89 -9.06
C ALA A 154 -6.78 9.91 -8.38
N ASP A 155 -7.78 10.40 -9.14
CA ASP A 155 -8.84 11.20 -8.56
C ASP A 155 -9.67 10.36 -7.59
N GLY A 156 -9.90 10.89 -6.39
CA GLY A 156 -10.57 10.20 -5.28
C GLY A 156 -9.59 9.62 -4.26
N GLY A 157 -10.12 8.87 -3.28
CA GLY A 157 -9.35 8.29 -2.18
C GLY A 157 -10.11 7.18 -1.48
N ALA A 158 -9.68 6.81 -0.27
CA ALA A 158 -10.36 5.82 0.55
C ALA A 158 -11.75 6.29 0.97
N THR A 159 -12.73 5.40 0.89
CA THR A 159 -14.07 5.63 1.46
C THR A 159 -14.42 4.55 2.48
N VAL A 160 -15.29 4.87 3.43
CA VAL A 160 -15.82 3.90 4.41
C VAL A 160 -16.41 2.69 3.69
N ALA A 161 -17.22 2.91 2.67
CA ALA A 161 -17.87 1.83 1.89
C ALA A 161 -16.84 0.91 1.20
N ASP A 162 -15.74 1.46 0.67
CA ASP A 162 -14.68 0.66 0.06
C ASP A 162 -13.97 -0.21 1.10
N VAL A 163 -13.67 0.37 2.29
CA VAL A 163 -13.05 -0.37 3.37
C VAL A 163 -13.96 -1.48 3.88
N GLU A 164 -15.24 -1.20 4.12
CA GLU A 164 -16.25 -2.20 4.52
C GLU A 164 -16.34 -3.35 3.50
N LEU A 165 -16.40 -3.03 2.21
CA LEU A 165 -16.43 -4.03 1.15
C LEU A 165 -15.17 -4.90 1.14
N LEU A 166 -14.00 -4.25 1.06
CA LEU A 166 -12.72 -4.93 0.90
C LEU A 166 -12.35 -5.78 2.13
N SER A 167 -12.70 -5.33 3.34
CA SER A 167 -12.44 -6.05 4.61
C SER A 167 -13.19 -7.38 4.72
N THR A 168 -14.20 -7.62 3.87
CA THR A 168 -14.86 -8.93 3.78
C THR A 168 -14.00 -10.00 3.09
N TYR A 169 -12.91 -9.61 2.43
CA TYR A 169 -12.01 -10.50 1.69
C TYR A 169 -10.67 -10.70 2.40
N LEU A 170 -9.97 -9.62 2.70
CA LEU A 170 -8.65 -9.60 3.34
C LEU A 170 -8.54 -8.41 4.30
N PRO A 171 -7.54 -8.41 5.20
CA PRO A 171 -7.16 -7.20 5.94
C PRO A 171 -6.95 -6.02 5.00
N VAL A 172 -7.34 -4.81 5.42
CA VAL A 172 -7.32 -3.62 4.56
C VAL A 172 -6.35 -2.56 5.09
N LYS A 173 -5.54 -2.02 4.18
CA LYS A 173 -4.87 -0.73 4.34
C LYS A 173 -5.70 0.35 3.63
N ALA A 174 -6.28 1.27 4.37
CA ALA A 174 -6.92 2.45 3.80
C ALA A 174 -5.86 3.51 3.46
N ALA A 175 -5.86 4.01 2.23
CA ALA A 175 -4.91 5.02 1.77
C ALA A 175 -5.54 5.89 0.68
N GLY A 176 -5.10 7.15 0.61
CA GLY A 176 -5.59 8.18 -0.31
C GLY A 176 -6.57 9.14 0.38
N GLY A 177 -6.15 10.40 0.58
CA GLY A 177 -7.00 11.47 1.12
C GLY A 177 -7.35 11.34 2.60
N ILE A 178 -6.51 10.68 3.40
CA ILE A 178 -6.70 10.57 4.86
C ILE A 178 -5.70 11.51 5.52
N ASP A 179 -6.18 12.65 5.99
CA ASP A 179 -5.35 13.75 6.48
C ASP A 179 -5.68 14.19 7.92
N SER A 180 -6.65 13.54 8.59
CA SER A 180 -7.05 13.85 9.96
C SER A 180 -7.34 12.60 10.79
N TRP A 181 -7.32 12.74 12.11
CA TRP A 181 -7.70 11.68 13.05
C TRP A 181 -9.15 11.22 12.85
N GLU A 182 -10.08 12.16 12.59
CA GLU A 182 -11.49 11.84 12.35
C GLU A 182 -11.62 10.89 11.13
N GLN A 183 -10.93 11.19 10.03
CA GLN A 183 -10.93 10.35 8.83
C GLN A 183 -10.28 8.98 9.11
N ALA A 184 -9.12 8.97 9.78
CA ALA A 184 -8.44 7.72 10.14
C ALA A 184 -9.32 6.84 11.03
N THR A 185 -9.99 7.43 12.03
CA THR A 185 -10.92 6.74 12.92
C THR A 185 -12.08 6.12 12.14
N ALA A 186 -12.68 6.86 11.21
CA ALA A 186 -13.75 6.32 10.35
C ALA A 186 -13.29 5.11 9.52
N MET A 187 -12.05 5.12 9.02
CA MET A 187 -11.49 3.96 8.30
C MET A 187 -11.25 2.77 9.25
N PHE A 188 -10.74 3.01 10.46
CA PHE A 188 -10.57 1.95 11.46
C PHE A 188 -11.91 1.34 11.89
N GLU A 189 -12.95 2.16 12.10
CA GLU A 189 -14.30 1.71 12.42
C GLU A 189 -14.92 0.91 11.27
N ALA A 190 -14.59 1.23 10.02
CA ALA A 190 -15.00 0.48 8.84
C ALA A 190 -14.26 -0.86 8.66
N GLY A 191 -13.24 -1.15 9.47
CA GLY A 191 -12.49 -2.40 9.45
C GLY A 191 -11.08 -2.31 8.85
N ALA A 192 -10.55 -1.12 8.59
CA ALA A 192 -9.15 -0.99 8.17
C ALA A 192 -8.21 -1.42 9.32
N GLU A 193 -7.21 -2.24 9.02
CA GLU A 193 -6.14 -2.59 9.95
C GLU A 193 -5.00 -1.58 9.91
N ARG A 194 -4.79 -0.92 8.77
CA ARG A 194 -3.72 0.03 8.51
C ARG A 194 -4.24 1.28 7.82
N ILE A 195 -3.54 2.38 8.08
CA ILE A 195 -3.73 3.67 7.38
C ILE A 195 -2.42 4.03 6.68
N GLY A 196 -2.51 4.41 5.39
CA GLY A 196 -1.40 5.03 4.66
C GLY A 196 -1.70 6.51 4.45
N ALA A 197 -0.88 7.38 5.02
CA ALA A 197 -1.07 8.82 4.97
C ALA A 197 0.26 9.58 4.80
N SER A 198 0.25 10.66 4.03
CA SER A 198 1.37 11.60 3.96
C SER A 198 1.43 12.55 5.16
N SER A 199 0.32 12.69 5.88
CA SER A 199 0.14 13.52 7.08
C SER A 199 0.02 12.64 8.33
N GLY A 200 0.80 11.54 8.42
CA GLY A 200 0.72 10.60 9.53
C GLY A 200 0.99 11.23 10.90
N ASP A 201 1.90 12.19 10.95
CA ASP A 201 2.21 13.03 12.12
C ASP A 201 0.99 13.83 12.58
N ALA A 202 0.33 14.56 11.67
CA ALA A 202 -0.86 15.34 11.98
C ALA A 202 -2.03 14.47 12.50
N ILE A 203 -2.17 13.24 11.98
CA ILE A 203 -3.19 12.28 12.45
C ILE A 203 -2.97 11.89 13.92
N LEU A 204 -1.72 11.81 14.39
CA LEU A 204 -1.41 11.42 15.78
C LEU A 204 -1.41 12.60 16.76
N GLU A 205 -1.29 13.85 16.28
CA GLU A 205 -1.27 15.04 17.13
C GLU A 205 -2.68 15.54 17.53
N GLU A 206 -3.75 15.09 16.88
CA GLU A 206 -5.16 15.40 17.20
C GLU A 206 -5.74 14.45 18.26
#